data_c0f96fc7180e03c0381c21e3ff5781cf
#
_entry.id   c0f96fc7180e03c0381c21e3ff5781cf
#
_cell.length_a   1.000
_cell.length_b   1.000
_cell.length_c   1.000
_cell.angle_alpha   90.00
_cell.angle_beta   90.00
_cell.angle_gamma   90.00
#
_symmetry.space_group_name_H-M   'P 1'
#
loop_
_entity.id
_entity.type
_entity.pdbx_description
1 polymer ?
#
loop_
_entity_poly.entity_id
_entity_poly.type
_entity_poly.pdbx_seq_one_letter_code
_entity_poly.pdbx_strand_id
1 'polypeptide(L)'
;MQVNEDQKAAMATLNPALDKKDVLINSVMGLCGESGEAIDIVKKWLMQGHELDREHLVRELGDVAWYLAEAATALDVPLEAVFQGNLDKLRQRFPNGFDVGASVNRKEGDL
;
A
#
# COMPACT_ATOMS: atom_id res chain seq x y z
N MET A 1 10.45 13.86 -5.04
CA MET A 1 10.57 12.76 -4.03
C MET A 1 11.03 11.49 -4.73
N GLN A 2 11.93 10.76 -4.12
CA GLN A 2 12.47 9.49 -4.67
C GLN A 2 11.39 8.42 -4.91
N VAL A 3 10.25 8.52 -4.26
CA VAL A 3 9.11 7.61 -4.45
C VAL A 3 8.65 7.54 -5.90
N ASN A 4 8.64 8.66 -6.63
CA ASN A 4 8.26 8.66 -8.04
C ASN A 4 9.33 7.99 -8.92
N GLU A 5 10.58 8.06 -8.54
CA GLU A 5 11.67 7.33 -9.20
C GLU A 5 11.53 5.83 -8.97
N ASP A 6 11.19 5.44 -7.74
CA ASP A 6 10.92 4.05 -7.39
C ASP A 6 9.71 3.50 -8.16
N GLN A 7 8.65 4.30 -8.30
CA GLN A 7 7.48 3.93 -9.12
C GLN A 7 7.90 3.64 -10.56
N LYS A 8 8.70 4.50 -11.15
CA LYS A 8 9.19 4.33 -12.52
C LYS A 8 10.05 3.07 -12.66
N ALA A 9 10.95 2.84 -11.71
CA ALA A 9 11.80 1.65 -11.71
C ALA A 9 10.98 0.36 -11.55
N ALA A 10 9.99 0.37 -10.66
CA ALA A 10 9.08 -0.76 -10.46
C ALA A 10 8.29 -1.07 -11.74
N MET A 11 7.79 -0.04 -12.41
CA MET A 11 6.99 -0.23 -13.63
C MET A 11 7.81 -0.73 -14.82
N ALA A 12 9.12 -0.63 -14.78
CA ALA A 12 9.99 -1.27 -15.77
C ALA A 12 9.87 -2.81 -15.74
N THR A 13 9.37 -3.37 -14.65
CA THR A 13 9.14 -4.83 -14.48
C THR A 13 7.70 -5.25 -14.76
N LEU A 14 6.82 -4.31 -15.11
CA LEU A 14 5.44 -4.59 -15.44
C LEU A 14 5.35 -5.30 -16.79
N ASN A 15 4.43 -6.28 -16.90
CA ASN A 15 4.14 -6.95 -18.17
C ASN A 15 3.61 -5.92 -19.19
N PRO A 16 4.35 -5.65 -20.27
CA PRO A 16 3.97 -4.63 -21.24
C PRO A 16 2.76 -5.02 -22.10
N ALA A 17 2.35 -6.28 -22.07
CA ALA A 17 1.20 -6.75 -22.84
C ALA A 17 -0.15 -6.41 -22.20
N LEU A 18 -0.16 -5.99 -20.92
CA LEU A 18 -1.38 -5.63 -20.22
C LEU A 18 -1.89 -4.26 -20.68
N ASP A 19 -3.18 -4.16 -20.96
CA ASP A 19 -3.82 -2.88 -21.16
C ASP A 19 -4.06 -2.16 -19.81
N LYS A 20 -4.50 -0.92 -19.85
CA LYS A 20 -4.65 -0.08 -18.66
C LYS A 20 -5.66 -0.65 -17.65
N LYS A 21 -6.74 -1.23 -18.14
CA LYS A 21 -7.75 -1.87 -17.30
C LYS A 21 -7.18 -3.11 -16.61
N ASP A 22 -6.45 -3.94 -17.33
CA ASP A 22 -5.84 -5.14 -16.78
C ASP A 22 -4.75 -4.80 -15.76
N VAL A 23 -3.99 -3.73 -15.98
CA VAL A 23 -3.01 -3.21 -15.02
C VAL A 23 -3.69 -2.84 -13.71
N LEU A 24 -4.81 -2.14 -13.78
CA LEU A 24 -5.55 -1.76 -12.57
C LEU A 24 -6.08 -2.98 -11.81
N ILE A 25 -6.69 -3.93 -12.53
CA ILE A 25 -7.22 -5.16 -11.94
C ILE A 25 -6.08 -5.97 -11.29
N ASN A 26 -4.99 -6.16 -12.03
CA ASN A 26 -3.83 -6.89 -11.53
C ASN A 26 -3.27 -6.26 -10.25
N SER A 27 -3.20 -4.93 -10.21
CA SER A 27 -2.65 -4.22 -9.06
C SER A 27 -3.47 -4.43 -7.79
N VAL A 28 -4.78 -4.31 -7.87
CA VAL A 28 -5.66 -4.46 -6.70
C VAL A 28 -5.71 -5.91 -6.22
N MET A 29 -5.76 -6.87 -7.15
CA MET A 29 -5.71 -8.29 -6.82
C MET A 29 -4.38 -8.67 -6.18
N GLY A 30 -3.27 -8.18 -6.74
CA GLY A 30 -1.93 -8.43 -6.19
C GLY A 30 -1.73 -7.80 -4.82
N LEU A 31 -2.22 -6.57 -4.63
CA LEU A 31 -2.17 -5.89 -3.34
C LEU A 31 -2.86 -6.72 -2.24
N CYS A 32 -4.04 -7.24 -2.53
CA CYS A 32 -4.77 -8.12 -1.60
C CYS A 32 -4.01 -9.44 -1.37
N GLY A 33 -3.48 -10.04 -2.42
CA GLY A 33 -2.72 -11.29 -2.33
C GLY A 33 -1.47 -11.17 -1.48
N GLU A 34 -0.67 -10.14 -1.72
CA GLU A 34 0.56 -9.91 -0.95
C GLU A 34 0.29 -9.48 0.49
N SER A 35 -0.77 -8.74 0.74
CA SER A 35 -1.22 -8.45 2.10
C SER A 35 -1.61 -9.73 2.84
N GLY A 36 -2.23 -10.69 2.13
CA GLY A 36 -2.54 -12.01 2.65
C GLY A 36 -1.29 -12.82 2.98
N GLU A 37 -0.26 -12.78 2.13
CA GLU A 37 1.03 -13.41 2.42
C GLU A 37 1.69 -12.82 3.67
N ALA A 38 1.63 -11.51 3.83
CA ALA A 38 2.18 -10.83 5.01
C ALA A 38 1.47 -11.27 6.30
N ILE A 39 0.14 -11.32 6.31
CA ILE A 39 -0.60 -11.74 7.50
C ILE A 39 -0.40 -13.22 7.83
N ASP A 40 -0.17 -14.07 6.84
CA ASP A 40 0.12 -15.48 7.07
C ASP A 40 1.42 -15.66 7.86
N ILE A 41 2.46 -14.88 7.57
CA ILE A 41 3.71 -14.89 8.32
C ILE A 41 3.46 -14.53 9.79
N VAL A 42 2.67 -13.51 10.05
CA VAL A 42 2.32 -13.07 11.40
C VAL A 42 1.45 -14.11 12.12
N LYS A 43 0.50 -14.71 11.41
CA LYS A 43 -0.37 -15.76 11.94
C LYS A 43 0.44 -16.97 12.40
N LYS A 44 1.40 -17.43 11.60
CA LYS A 44 2.26 -18.56 11.96
C LYS A 44 3.08 -18.28 13.19
N TRP A 45 3.58 -17.06 13.33
CA TRP A 45 4.30 -16.64 14.54
C TRP A 45 3.39 -16.66 15.76
N LEU A 46 2.21 -16.07 15.70
CA LEU A 46 1.31 -15.94 16.85
C LEU A 46 0.54 -17.21 17.19
N MET A 47 0.14 -17.98 16.17
CA MET A 47 -0.83 -19.07 16.34
C MET A 47 -0.24 -20.47 16.17
N GLN A 48 0.91 -20.60 15.54
CA GLN A 48 1.47 -21.90 15.18
C GLN A 48 2.90 -22.12 15.70
N GLY A 49 3.39 -21.26 16.59
CA GLY A 49 4.67 -21.45 17.26
C GLY A 49 5.92 -21.19 16.39
N HIS A 50 5.76 -20.60 15.21
CA HIS A 50 6.91 -20.21 14.39
C HIS A 50 7.60 -18.99 14.99
N GLU A 51 8.90 -18.85 14.76
CA GLU A 51 9.57 -17.58 14.96
C GLU A 51 9.10 -16.57 13.90
N LEU A 52 9.10 -15.27 14.23
CA LEU A 52 8.75 -14.23 13.28
C LEU A 52 9.85 -14.13 12.21
N ASP A 53 9.50 -14.48 10.96
CA ASP A 53 10.40 -14.36 9.80
C ASP A 53 10.39 -12.92 9.31
N ARG A 54 11.25 -12.09 9.92
CA ARG A 54 11.32 -10.65 9.64
C ARG A 54 11.73 -10.35 8.21
N GLU A 55 12.71 -11.07 7.69
CA GLU A 55 13.20 -10.85 6.31
C GLU A 55 12.13 -11.17 5.28
N HIS A 56 11.42 -12.27 5.47
CA HIS A 56 10.32 -12.64 4.57
C HIS A 56 9.20 -11.61 4.64
N LEU A 57 8.85 -11.14 5.84
CA LEU A 57 7.83 -10.10 6.01
C LEU A 57 8.22 -8.80 5.30
N VAL A 58 9.48 -8.37 5.41
CA VAL A 58 9.97 -7.18 4.70
C VAL A 58 9.85 -7.35 3.19
N ARG A 59 10.15 -8.53 2.65
CA ARG A 59 9.99 -8.81 1.22
C ARG A 59 8.53 -8.74 0.79
N GLU A 60 7.61 -9.28 1.57
CA GLU A 60 6.18 -9.19 1.26
C GLU A 60 5.68 -7.74 1.29
N LEU A 61 6.20 -6.91 2.22
CA LEU A 61 5.90 -5.49 2.23
C LEU A 61 6.42 -4.78 0.97
N GLY A 62 7.57 -5.22 0.46
CA GLY A 62 8.10 -4.73 -0.82
C GLY A 62 7.17 -5.07 -1.98
N ASP A 63 6.63 -6.28 -2.00
CA ASP A 63 5.67 -6.70 -3.03
C ASP A 63 4.36 -5.90 -2.94
N VAL A 64 3.88 -5.62 -1.73
CA VAL A 64 2.73 -4.73 -1.51
C VAL A 64 3.01 -3.34 -2.11
N ALA A 65 4.21 -2.79 -1.87
CA ALA A 65 4.61 -1.50 -2.41
C ALA A 65 4.68 -1.50 -3.94
N TRP A 66 5.12 -2.61 -4.55
CA TRP A 66 5.14 -2.76 -6.00
C TRP A 66 3.73 -2.65 -6.59
N TYR A 67 2.76 -3.36 -6.01
CA TYR A 67 1.37 -3.29 -6.47
C TYR A 67 0.73 -1.93 -6.22
N LEU A 68 1.13 -1.22 -5.17
CA LEU A 68 0.71 0.15 -4.95
C LEU A 68 1.21 1.08 -6.07
N ALA A 69 2.47 0.92 -6.48
CA ALA A 69 3.05 1.67 -7.60
C ALA A 69 2.32 1.35 -8.91
N GLU A 70 1.99 0.09 -9.14
CA GLU A 70 1.22 -0.34 -10.31
C GLU A 70 -0.17 0.30 -10.34
N ALA A 71 -0.89 0.31 -9.21
CA ALA A 71 -2.21 0.91 -9.12
C ALA A 71 -2.18 2.41 -9.40
N ALA A 72 -1.23 3.12 -8.81
CA ALA A 72 -1.04 4.56 -9.06
C ALA A 72 -0.77 4.82 -10.55
N THR A 73 0.06 4.00 -11.18
CA THR A 73 0.37 4.09 -12.61
C THR A 73 -0.87 3.86 -13.48
N ALA A 74 -1.69 2.86 -13.14
CA ALA A 74 -2.94 2.58 -13.85
C ALA A 74 -3.94 3.74 -13.77
N LEU A 75 -3.89 4.51 -12.69
CA LEU A 75 -4.76 5.67 -12.47
C LEU A 75 -4.13 6.98 -12.97
N ASP A 76 -2.96 6.92 -13.59
CA ASP A 76 -2.20 8.07 -14.10
C ASP A 76 -1.86 9.08 -13.00
N VAL A 77 -1.57 8.60 -11.80
CA VAL A 77 -1.12 9.45 -10.69
C VAL A 77 0.29 9.08 -10.27
N PRO A 78 1.12 10.08 -9.91
CA PRO A 78 2.41 9.77 -9.30
C PRO A 78 2.20 9.18 -7.91
N LEU A 79 3.04 8.21 -7.54
CA LEU A 79 2.95 7.55 -6.23
C LEU A 79 3.07 8.55 -5.08
N GLU A 80 3.86 9.60 -5.26
CA GLU A 80 3.95 10.71 -4.29
C GLU A 80 2.59 11.33 -3.99
N ALA A 81 1.72 11.46 -5.00
CA ALA A 81 0.38 12.02 -4.80
C ALA A 81 -0.49 11.13 -3.91
N VAL A 82 -0.34 9.81 -4.00
CA VAL A 82 -1.03 8.88 -3.11
C VAL A 82 -0.59 9.10 -1.66
N PHE A 83 0.70 9.19 -1.42
CA PHE A 83 1.26 9.44 -0.09
C PHE A 83 0.88 10.82 0.45
N GLN A 84 1.02 11.85 -0.38
CA GLN A 84 0.69 13.21 0.03
C GLN A 84 -0.79 13.37 0.37
N GLY A 85 -1.66 12.80 -0.44
CA GLY A 85 -3.11 12.81 -0.19
C GLY A 85 -3.47 12.14 1.13
N ASN A 86 -2.80 11.02 1.46
CA ASN A 86 -3.00 10.36 2.75
C ASN A 86 -2.51 11.22 3.92
N LEU A 87 -1.34 11.83 3.80
CA LEU A 87 -0.82 12.73 4.83
C LEU A 87 -1.75 13.92 5.06
N ASP A 88 -2.27 14.52 4.00
CA ASP A 88 -3.18 15.66 4.10
C ASP A 88 -4.47 15.26 4.82
N LYS A 89 -5.03 14.11 4.48
CA LYS A 89 -6.21 13.56 5.16
C LYS A 89 -5.95 13.34 6.66
N LEU A 90 -4.81 12.76 6.99
CA LEU A 90 -4.44 12.49 8.39
C LEU A 90 -4.21 13.79 9.19
N ARG A 91 -3.64 14.81 8.57
CA ARG A 91 -3.47 16.13 9.21
C ARG A 91 -4.80 16.82 9.50
N GLN A 92 -5.79 16.62 8.62
CA GLN A 92 -7.14 17.14 8.85
C GLN A 92 -7.85 16.38 9.97
N ARG A 93 -7.69 15.05 10.02
CA ARG A 93 -8.29 14.20 11.05
C ARG A 93 -7.64 14.41 12.41
N PHE A 94 -6.31 14.49 12.42
CA PHE A 94 -5.49 14.55 13.62
C PHE A 94 -4.53 15.74 13.59
N PRO A 95 -5.04 16.98 13.65
CA PRO A 95 -4.17 18.17 13.52
C PRO A 95 -3.11 18.28 14.61
N ASN A 96 -3.33 17.67 15.76
CA ASN A 96 -2.41 17.67 16.90
C ASN A 96 -1.90 16.25 17.25
N GLY A 97 -1.84 15.36 16.26
CA GLY A 97 -1.49 13.96 16.48
C GLY A 97 -2.71 13.11 16.79
N PHE A 98 -2.48 11.81 16.99
CA PHE A 98 -3.58 10.87 17.21
C PHE A 98 -4.43 11.27 18.43
N ASP A 99 -5.76 11.20 18.27
CA ASP A 99 -6.73 11.47 19.29
C ASP A 99 -7.94 10.54 19.11
N VAL A 100 -8.33 9.84 20.19
CA VAL A 100 -9.43 8.87 20.15
C VAL A 100 -10.75 9.55 19.75
N GLY A 101 -11.02 10.73 20.29
CA GLY A 101 -12.23 11.48 19.95
C GLY A 101 -12.31 11.82 18.47
N ALA A 102 -11.21 12.29 17.90
CA ALA A 102 -11.12 12.60 16.46
C ALA A 102 -11.25 11.33 15.60
N SER A 103 -10.75 10.19 16.07
CA SER A 103 -10.90 8.91 15.37
C SER A 103 -12.35 8.42 15.34
N VAL A 104 -13.04 8.56 16.45
CA VAL A 104 -14.44 8.11 16.61
C VAL A 104 -15.41 9.08 15.93
N ASN A 105 -15.19 10.39 16.07
CA ASN A 105 -16.08 11.46 15.59
C ASN A 105 -15.50 12.12 14.34
N ARG A 106 -15.39 11.36 13.25
CA ARG A 106 -14.90 11.90 11.98
C ARG A 106 -15.84 12.96 11.42
N LYS A 107 -15.26 14.00 10.81
CA LYS A 107 -16.02 15.02 10.11
C LYS A 107 -16.70 14.43 8.88
N GLU A 108 -17.82 15.02 8.47
CA GLU A 108 -18.48 14.66 7.23
C GLU A 108 -17.51 14.77 6.04
N GLY A 109 -17.47 13.74 5.21
CA GLY A 109 -16.57 13.66 4.07
C GLY A 109 -15.20 13.08 4.38
N ASP A 110 -14.86 12.84 5.64
CA ASP A 110 -13.61 12.14 6.02
C ASP A 110 -13.81 10.64 5.95
N LEU A 111 -13.36 10.08 4.84
CA LEU A 111 -13.48 8.65 4.54
C LEU A 111 -12.30 7.82 5.04
#